data_0481e6d0b799b8f62c35dfb9c0203e8d
#
_entry.id   0481e6d0b799b8f62c35dfb9c0203e8d
#
_cell.length_a   1.000
_cell.length_b   1.000
_cell.length_c   1.000
_cell.angle_alpha   90.00
_cell.angle_beta   90.00
_cell.angle_gamma   90.00
#
_symmetry.space_group_name_H-M   'P 1'
#
loop_
_entity.id
_entity.type
_entity.pdbx_description
1 polymer ?
#
loop_
_entity_poly.entity_id
_entity_poly.type
_entity_poly.pdbx_seq_one_letter_code
_entity_poly.pdbx_strand_id
1 'polypeptide(L)'
;MKPNCIDISTWQQNVDFNKVKSAGVTAVIIRGGFSTTKDNQFENHYRGARAAGLKIGAYWYSYAYSISEAEKEAKAFISMLNGKSFDLPVYYDMEESGQMALGMTALTNIACRFLDTLKAKGYRVGVYSSPSWFSQFLNYDLLKSKYSIWLAHWASAHSRACDIWQFGVGKVSGVSGDCDCNIIENTAIVSGTGKATKAVGLSSVKEVQKWINKSFGLKIAEDGIYGNETRRALIKALQNLLNTLCKSKLEVDGIYGACTALAVRNLKSGSKGNLVKVLQGFLICHGYDTGGFDGIFGMNTEAAVSDFQSSHGLYCDGIAGCGTFGELAA
;
A
#
# COMPACT_ATOMS: atom_id res chain seq x y z
N MET A 1 18.06 -15.41 21.82
CA MET A 1 18.29 -14.45 20.71
C MET A 1 18.07 -13.03 21.23
N LYS A 2 18.70 -12.03 20.64
CA LYS A 2 18.49 -10.61 20.99
C LYS A 2 17.61 -9.97 19.93
N PRO A 3 16.45 -9.35 20.29
CA PRO A 3 15.59 -8.73 19.31
C PRO A 3 16.23 -7.47 18.70
N ASN A 4 16.07 -7.26 17.40
CA ASN A 4 16.34 -5.98 16.75
C ASN A 4 15.07 -5.19 16.45
N CYS A 5 13.91 -5.82 16.64
CA CYS A 5 12.58 -5.24 16.52
C CYS A 5 11.69 -5.79 17.65
N ILE A 6 10.76 -4.98 18.13
CA ILE A 6 9.70 -5.40 19.06
C ILE A 6 8.34 -5.05 18.48
N ASP A 7 7.30 -5.74 18.89
CA ASP A 7 5.96 -5.25 18.66
C ASP A 7 5.22 -4.98 19.97
N ILE A 8 4.38 -3.95 19.95
CA ILE A 8 3.73 -3.39 21.13
C ILE A 8 2.29 -2.91 20.81
N SER A 9 1.50 -2.87 21.87
CA SER A 9 0.11 -2.43 21.80
C SER A 9 -0.29 -1.66 23.07
N THR A 10 -1.57 -1.45 23.28
CA THR A 10 -2.10 -0.90 24.54
C THR A 10 -1.65 -1.65 25.79
N TRP A 11 -1.18 -2.90 25.66
CA TRP A 11 -0.69 -3.68 26.79
C TRP A 11 0.63 -3.17 27.36
N GLN A 12 1.46 -2.51 26.54
CA GLN A 12 2.70 -1.85 26.95
C GLN A 12 2.48 -0.35 27.14
N GLN A 13 1.79 0.03 28.23
CA GLN A 13 1.35 1.42 28.46
C GLN A 13 2.48 2.43 28.59
N ASN A 14 3.56 2.06 29.30
CA ASN A 14 4.70 2.95 29.57
C ASN A 14 5.95 2.42 28.89
N VAL A 15 6.35 3.04 27.79
CA VAL A 15 7.54 2.66 27.01
C VAL A 15 8.53 3.83 26.97
N ASP A 16 9.73 3.60 27.50
CA ASP A 16 10.88 4.49 27.34
C ASP A 16 11.66 4.09 26.06
N PHE A 17 11.29 4.68 24.95
CA PHE A 17 11.88 4.34 23.65
C PHE A 17 13.39 4.65 23.54
N ASN A 18 13.93 5.56 24.35
CA ASN A 18 15.37 5.79 24.40
C ASN A 18 16.10 4.59 25.02
N LYS A 19 15.56 4.04 26.11
CA LYS A 19 16.08 2.79 26.69
C LYS A 19 15.92 1.60 25.77
N VAL A 20 14.76 1.47 25.08
CA VAL A 20 14.52 0.44 24.05
C VAL A 20 15.63 0.51 22.99
N LYS A 21 15.90 1.69 22.46
CA LYS A 21 16.97 1.89 21.47
C LYS A 21 18.35 1.55 22.03
N SER A 22 18.66 1.99 23.23
CA SER A 22 19.93 1.71 23.91
C SER A 22 20.11 0.21 24.19
N ALA A 23 19.03 -0.56 24.30
CA ALA A 23 19.07 -2.02 24.40
C ALA A 23 19.42 -2.72 23.06
N GLY A 24 19.53 -1.96 21.97
CA GLY A 24 19.90 -2.45 20.64
C GLY A 24 18.72 -2.74 19.72
N VAL A 25 17.50 -2.40 20.14
CA VAL A 25 16.31 -2.44 19.27
C VAL A 25 16.39 -1.27 18.28
N THR A 26 16.17 -1.55 17.01
CA THR A 26 16.25 -0.55 15.93
C THR A 26 14.89 -0.20 15.35
N ALA A 27 13.89 -1.06 15.59
CA ALA A 27 12.55 -0.92 15.03
C ALA A 27 11.45 -1.32 16.02
N VAL A 28 10.26 -0.79 15.79
CA VAL A 28 9.05 -1.14 16.55
C VAL A 28 7.86 -1.26 15.59
N ILE A 29 7.01 -2.29 15.80
CA ILE A 29 5.74 -2.45 15.10
C ILE A 29 4.63 -2.17 16.11
N ILE A 30 3.74 -1.25 15.81
CA ILE A 30 2.78 -0.72 16.79
C ILE A 30 1.36 -1.14 16.36
N ARG A 31 0.59 -1.72 17.28
CA ARG A 31 -0.80 -2.05 16.99
C ARG A 31 -1.61 -0.78 16.73
N GLY A 32 -2.20 -0.71 15.56
CA GLY A 32 -3.10 0.35 15.17
C GLY A 32 -4.50 0.18 15.77
N GLY A 33 -4.95 -1.04 15.85
CA GLY A 33 -6.27 -1.38 16.35
C GLY A 33 -6.71 -2.79 15.98
N PHE A 34 -7.99 -3.01 16.08
CA PHE A 34 -8.65 -4.29 15.76
C PHE A 34 -10.10 -4.03 15.37
N SER A 35 -10.68 -4.85 14.50
CA SER A 35 -12.01 -4.61 13.96
C SER A 35 -12.15 -3.17 13.42
N THR A 36 -12.97 -2.33 14.03
CA THR A 36 -13.08 -0.88 13.71
C THR A 36 -12.59 0.00 14.87
N THR A 37 -11.99 -0.59 15.89
CA THR A 37 -11.54 0.09 17.12
C THR A 37 -10.06 0.44 17.04
N LYS A 38 -9.73 1.69 17.28
CA LYS A 38 -8.34 2.16 17.35
C LYS A 38 -7.69 1.76 18.66
N ASP A 39 -6.40 1.41 18.64
CA ASP A 39 -5.60 1.24 19.84
C ASP A 39 -5.34 2.61 20.49
N ASN A 40 -5.65 2.76 21.77
CA ASN A 40 -5.57 4.02 22.49
C ASN A 40 -4.14 4.50 22.77
N GLN A 41 -3.15 3.59 22.70
CA GLN A 41 -1.73 3.93 22.89
C GLN A 41 -0.98 4.20 21.57
N PHE A 42 -1.61 3.93 20.43
CA PHE A 42 -0.93 4.05 19.14
C PHE A 42 -0.24 5.41 18.94
N GLU A 43 -0.94 6.51 19.20
CA GLU A 43 -0.39 7.86 18.99
C GLU A 43 0.78 8.16 19.95
N ASN A 44 0.72 7.69 21.19
CA ASN A 44 1.79 7.85 22.16
C ASN A 44 3.02 7.04 21.76
N HIS A 45 2.83 5.78 21.35
CA HIS A 45 3.89 4.90 20.90
C HIS A 45 4.53 5.42 19.60
N TYR A 46 3.72 5.85 18.63
CA TYR A 46 4.22 6.42 17.39
C TYR A 46 5.11 7.64 17.63
N ARG A 47 4.62 8.60 18.43
CA ARG A 47 5.38 9.83 18.75
C ARG A 47 6.67 9.51 19.51
N GLY A 48 6.60 8.65 20.53
CA GLY A 48 7.75 8.27 21.34
C GLY A 48 8.82 7.53 20.53
N ALA A 49 8.41 6.54 19.73
CA ALA A 49 9.32 5.80 18.87
C ALA A 49 9.97 6.70 17.81
N ARG A 50 9.21 7.62 17.22
CA ARG A 50 9.70 8.58 16.23
C ARG A 50 10.70 9.54 16.85
N ALA A 51 10.42 10.07 18.04
CA ALA A 51 11.32 10.96 18.77
C ALA A 51 12.65 10.29 19.16
N ALA A 52 12.61 9.00 19.51
CA ALA A 52 13.81 8.20 19.76
C ALA A 52 14.56 7.81 18.48
N GLY A 53 14.00 8.06 17.30
CA GLY A 53 14.59 7.71 16.00
C GLY A 53 14.60 6.21 15.74
N LEU A 54 13.61 5.47 16.25
CA LEU A 54 13.36 4.08 15.88
C LEU A 54 12.65 4.02 14.52
N LYS A 55 12.88 2.93 13.80
CA LYS A 55 12.10 2.59 12.60
C LYS A 55 10.72 2.09 13.01
N ILE A 56 9.69 2.51 12.30
CA ILE A 56 8.30 2.24 12.71
C ILE A 56 7.57 1.44 11.64
N GLY A 57 6.90 0.36 12.07
CA GLY A 57 5.83 -0.33 11.39
C GLY A 57 4.53 -0.22 12.17
N ALA A 58 3.45 -0.75 11.62
CA ALA A 58 2.18 -0.84 12.32
C ALA A 58 1.45 -2.14 11.97
N TYR A 59 0.50 -2.57 12.80
CA TYR A 59 -0.35 -3.71 12.47
C TYR A 59 -1.80 -3.49 12.88
N TRP A 60 -2.70 -4.23 12.24
CA TRP A 60 -4.13 -4.27 12.55
C TRP A 60 -4.57 -5.70 12.78
N TYR A 61 -5.17 -5.99 13.93
CA TYR A 61 -5.66 -7.32 14.27
C TYR A 61 -7.02 -7.55 13.59
N SER A 62 -7.15 -8.66 12.88
CA SER A 62 -8.32 -9.01 12.10
C SER A 62 -9.44 -9.62 12.93
N TYR A 63 -10.63 -9.06 12.76
CA TYR A 63 -11.90 -9.70 13.16
C TYR A 63 -12.88 -9.81 11.97
N ALA A 64 -12.42 -9.68 10.75
CA ALA A 64 -13.27 -9.69 9.57
C ALA A 64 -13.69 -11.11 9.17
N TYR A 65 -14.98 -11.36 9.08
CA TYR A 65 -15.57 -12.62 8.60
C TYR A 65 -16.00 -12.53 7.13
N SER A 66 -15.85 -11.39 6.49
CA SER A 66 -16.21 -11.14 5.11
C SER A 66 -15.29 -10.10 4.44
N ILE A 67 -15.32 -10.09 3.11
CA ILE A 67 -14.63 -9.08 2.29
C ILE A 67 -15.05 -7.66 2.68
N SER A 68 -16.36 -7.45 2.91
CA SER A 68 -16.90 -6.14 3.30
C SER A 68 -16.39 -5.69 4.67
N GLU A 69 -16.21 -6.61 5.62
CA GLU A 69 -15.64 -6.30 6.92
C GLU A 69 -14.15 -5.99 6.83
N ALA A 70 -13.39 -6.75 6.04
CA ALA A 70 -11.99 -6.44 5.76
C ALA A 70 -11.79 -5.03 5.17
N GLU A 71 -12.70 -4.61 4.28
CA GLU A 71 -12.69 -3.24 3.74
C GLU A 71 -12.97 -2.17 4.81
N LYS A 72 -13.88 -2.44 5.75
CA LYS A 72 -14.16 -1.53 6.87
C LYS A 72 -12.94 -1.41 7.80
N GLU A 73 -12.30 -2.54 8.13
CA GLU A 73 -11.08 -2.56 8.91
C GLU A 73 -9.94 -1.82 8.19
N ALA A 74 -9.76 -2.05 6.89
CA ALA A 74 -8.76 -1.34 6.10
C ALA A 74 -8.99 0.18 6.09
N LYS A 75 -10.24 0.63 5.94
CA LYS A 75 -10.60 2.07 6.00
C LYS A 75 -10.31 2.66 7.39
N ALA A 76 -10.61 1.93 8.46
CA ALA A 76 -10.31 2.36 9.83
C ALA A 76 -8.80 2.50 10.04
N PHE A 77 -8.01 1.52 9.58
CA PHE A 77 -6.56 1.57 9.66
C PHE A 77 -5.98 2.71 8.83
N ILE A 78 -6.39 2.89 7.57
CA ILE A 78 -5.97 4.00 6.70
C ILE A 78 -6.24 5.36 7.38
N SER A 79 -7.41 5.54 7.97
CA SER A 79 -7.75 6.78 8.70
C SER A 79 -6.77 7.08 9.83
N MET A 80 -6.26 6.05 10.51
CA MET A 80 -5.31 6.19 11.59
C MET A 80 -3.87 6.40 11.09
N LEU A 81 -3.49 5.74 9.99
CA LEU A 81 -2.17 5.89 9.39
C LEU A 81 -1.99 7.24 8.68
N ASN A 82 -3.08 7.92 8.34
CA ASN A 82 -3.06 9.17 7.59
C ASN A 82 -2.18 10.25 8.27
N GLY A 83 -1.37 10.93 7.47
CA GLY A 83 -0.44 11.95 7.96
C GLY A 83 0.80 11.41 8.68
N LYS A 84 1.00 10.09 8.71
CA LYS A 84 2.14 9.42 9.34
C LYS A 84 3.03 8.73 8.31
N SER A 85 4.32 8.60 8.63
CA SER A 85 5.28 7.87 7.80
C SER A 85 5.70 6.58 8.51
N PHE A 86 5.90 5.52 7.71
CA PHE A 86 6.30 4.21 8.21
C PHE A 86 7.57 3.74 7.49
N ASP A 87 8.52 3.26 8.28
CA ASP A 87 9.81 2.76 7.78
C ASP A 87 9.75 1.26 7.44
N LEU A 88 8.82 0.54 8.03
CA LEU A 88 8.49 -0.86 7.77
C LEU A 88 7.13 -0.95 7.07
N PRO A 89 6.77 -2.10 6.47
CA PRO A 89 5.41 -2.36 6.04
C PRO A 89 4.40 -2.22 7.18
N VAL A 90 3.13 -2.02 6.82
CA VAL A 90 2.01 -2.16 7.75
C VAL A 90 1.36 -3.52 7.53
N TYR A 91 1.00 -4.20 8.63
CA TYR A 91 0.65 -5.62 8.60
C TYR A 91 -0.81 -5.85 8.95
N TYR A 92 -1.39 -6.86 8.32
CA TYR A 92 -2.66 -7.44 8.73
C TYR A 92 -2.39 -8.70 9.53
N ASP A 93 -2.85 -8.72 10.76
CA ASP A 93 -2.62 -9.78 11.74
C ASP A 93 -3.80 -10.76 11.69
N MET A 94 -3.53 -11.97 11.17
CA MET A 94 -4.51 -13.01 10.87
C MET A 94 -4.28 -14.22 11.77
N GLU A 95 -4.94 -14.24 12.94
CA GLU A 95 -4.82 -15.33 13.91
C GLU A 95 -6.07 -15.57 14.77
N GLU A 96 -7.18 -14.86 14.46
CA GLU A 96 -8.42 -14.96 15.21
C GLU A 96 -9.08 -16.34 15.01
N SER A 97 -9.12 -17.13 16.09
CA SER A 97 -9.58 -18.52 16.04
C SER A 97 -11.03 -18.68 15.56
N GLY A 98 -11.89 -17.69 15.83
CA GLY A 98 -13.25 -17.67 15.35
C GLY A 98 -13.38 -17.66 13.83
N GLN A 99 -12.36 -17.19 13.13
CA GLN A 99 -12.35 -17.13 11.67
C GLN A 99 -12.02 -18.49 11.00
N MET A 100 -11.48 -19.47 11.73
CA MET A 100 -11.01 -20.75 11.15
C MET A 100 -12.07 -21.47 10.33
N ALA A 101 -13.34 -21.38 10.72
CA ALA A 101 -14.46 -22.02 10.01
C ALA A 101 -14.69 -21.50 8.59
N LEU A 102 -14.15 -20.32 8.24
CA LEU A 102 -14.27 -19.77 6.90
C LEU A 102 -13.41 -20.51 5.87
N GLY A 103 -12.37 -21.19 6.31
CA GLY A 103 -11.44 -21.94 5.47
C GLY A 103 -10.46 -21.07 4.67
N MET A 104 -9.46 -21.73 4.09
CA MET A 104 -8.29 -21.10 3.48
C MET A 104 -8.61 -20.07 2.39
N THR A 105 -9.51 -20.42 1.47
CA THR A 105 -9.83 -19.54 0.33
C THR A 105 -10.46 -18.23 0.80
N ALA A 106 -11.44 -18.30 1.71
CA ALA A 106 -12.14 -17.12 2.20
C ALA A 106 -11.19 -16.23 3.02
N LEU A 107 -10.41 -16.82 3.93
CA LEU A 107 -9.46 -16.07 4.76
C LEU A 107 -8.34 -15.44 3.95
N THR A 108 -7.83 -16.14 2.94
CA THR A 108 -6.83 -15.57 2.03
C THR A 108 -7.40 -14.38 1.24
N ASN A 109 -8.66 -14.48 0.78
CA ASN A 109 -9.33 -13.37 0.07
C ASN A 109 -9.59 -12.17 1.00
N ILE A 110 -9.96 -12.41 2.26
CA ILE A 110 -10.10 -11.38 3.30
C ILE A 110 -8.76 -10.65 3.50
N ALA A 111 -7.67 -11.41 3.68
CA ALA A 111 -6.33 -10.84 3.84
C ALA A 111 -5.92 -10.03 2.60
N CYS A 112 -6.09 -10.56 1.40
CA CYS A 112 -5.77 -9.87 0.16
C CYS A 112 -6.57 -8.56 0.03
N ARG A 113 -7.89 -8.58 0.31
CA ARG A 113 -8.72 -7.37 0.20
C ARG A 113 -8.26 -6.27 1.14
N PHE A 114 -7.98 -6.58 2.39
CA PHE A 114 -7.44 -5.61 3.35
C PHE A 114 -6.11 -5.03 2.86
N LEU A 115 -5.16 -5.90 2.51
CA LEU A 115 -3.81 -5.51 2.10
C LEU A 115 -3.80 -4.71 0.79
N ASP A 116 -4.58 -5.11 -0.21
CA ASP A 116 -4.70 -4.41 -1.48
C ASP A 116 -5.34 -3.03 -1.30
N THR A 117 -6.31 -2.90 -0.36
CA THR A 117 -6.92 -1.60 -0.02
C THR A 117 -5.89 -0.63 0.57
N LEU A 118 -4.99 -1.09 1.44
CA LEU A 118 -3.89 -0.27 1.96
C LEU A 118 -2.82 0.01 0.90
N LYS A 119 -2.48 -1.00 0.08
CA LYS A 119 -1.51 -0.87 -1.00
C LYS A 119 -1.95 0.18 -2.03
N ALA A 120 -3.24 0.23 -2.37
CA ALA A 120 -3.82 1.25 -3.22
C ALA A 120 -3.72 2.69 -2.65
N LYS A 121 -3.47 2.83 -1.34
CA LYS A 121 -3.17 4.11 -0.67
C LYS A 121 -1.66 4.38 -0.52
N GLY A 122 -0.82 3.56 -1.16
CA GLY A 122 0.63 3.74 -1.18
C GLY A 122 1.36 3.15 0.04
N TYR A 123 0.70 2.39 0.90
CA TYR A 123 1.37 1.72 1.99
C TYR A 123 2.08 0.45 1.50
N ARG A 124 3.28 0.20 2.01
CA ARG A 124 3.89 -1.12 1.92
C ARG A 124 3.18 -2.03 2.91
N VAL A 125 2.80 -3.21 2.49
CA VAL A 125 1.90 -4.07 3.25
C VAL A 125 2.46 -5.47 3.44
N GLY A 126 2.03 -6.11 4.52
CA GLY A 126 2.41 -7.47 4.85
C GLY A 126 1.33 -8.19 5.66
N VAL A 127 1.46 -9.47 5.79
CA VAL A 127 0.60 -10.32 6.62
C VAL A 127 1.41 -10.94 7.75
N TYR A 128 0.85 -10.89 8.96
CA TYR A 128 1.34 -11.62 10.11
C TYR A 128 0.46 -12.82 10.37
N SER A 129 1.10 -13.96 10.64
CA SER A 129 0.42 -15.14 11.18
C SER A 129 1.43 -16.19 11.68
N SER A 130 0.91 -17.27 12.28
CA SER A 130 1.68 -18.41 12.73
C SER A 130 1.93 -19.44 11.60
N PRO A 131 2.89 -20.38 11.76
CA PRO A 131 3.12 -21.46 10.81
C PRO A 131 1.89 -22.34 10.56
N SER A 132 1.10 -22.59 11.60
CA SER A 132 -0.14 -23.38 11.51
C SER A 132 -1.19 -22.68 10.66
N TRP A 133 -1.37 -21.38 10.85
CA TRP A 133 -2.27 -20.58 10.05
C TRP A 133 -1.86 -20.52 8.57
N PHE A 134 -0.58 -20.28 8.30
CA PHE A 134 -0.04 -20.33 6.94
C PHE A 134 -0.10 -21.72 6.29
N SER A 135 -0.27 -22.79 7.06
CA SER A 135 -0.42 -24.14 6.52
C SER A 135 -1.86 -24.54 6.29
N GLN A 136 -2.78 -24.09 7.15
CA GLN A 136 -4.15 -24.63 7.22
C GLN A 136 -5.22 -23.62 6.77
N PHE A 137 -4.97 -22.31 6.98
CA PHE A 137 -6.00 -21.28 6.85
C PHE A 137 -5.64 -20.14 5.91
N LEU A 138 -4.38 -20.03 5.48
CA LEU A 138 -3.91 -19.00 4.57
C LEU A 138 -3.07 -19.59 3.45
N ASN A 139 -3.27 -19.16 2.23
CA ASN A 139 -2.42 -19.56 1.11
C ASN A 139 -1.10 -18.79 1.19
N TYR A 140 -0.12 -19.39 1.86
CA TYR A 140 1.19 -18.79 2.11
C TYR A 140 1.91 -18.38 0.82
N ASP A 141 1.92 -19.25 -0.20
CA ASP A 141 2.67 -18.98 -1.45
C ASP A 141 2.07 -17.79 -2.20
N LEU A 142 0.74 -17.70 -2.26
CA LEU A 142 0.05 -16.55 -2.84
C LEU A 142 0.37 -15.26 -2.06
N LEU A 143 0.26 -15.29 -0.73
CA LEU A 143 0.51 -14.12 0.10
C LEU A 143 1.96 -13.67 0.01
N LYS A 144 2.92 -14.59 0.09
CA LYS A 144 4.35 -14.31 -0.04
C LYS A 144 4.73 -13.72 -1.41
N SER A 145 4.04 -14.13 -2.47
CA SER A 145 4.29 -13.58 -3.81
C SER A 145 3.90 -12.11 -3.97
N LYS A 146 3.03 -11.60 -3.07
CA LYS A 146 2.43 -10.25 -3.19
C LYS A 146 2.80 -9.29 -2.06
N TYR A 147 3.08 -9.83 -0.86
CA TYR A 147 3.16 -9.06 0.39
C TYR A 147 4.35 -9.51 1.24
N SER A 148 4.79 -8.64 2.14
CA SER A 148 5.76 -8.98 3.17
C SER A 148 5.19 -10.02 4.16
N ILE A 149 6.03 -10.94 4.62
CA ILE A 149 5.63 -11.97 5.60
C ILE A 149 6.26 -11.66 6.95
N TRP A 150 5.42 -11.54 7.97
CA TRP A 150 5.81 -11.51 9.37
C TRP A 150 5.34 -12.81 10.03
N LEU A 151 6.28 -13.67 10.39
CA LEU A 151 6.02 -15.02 10.87
C LEU A 151 6.17 -15.09 12.39
N ALA A 152 5.10 -15.47 13.09
CA ALA A 152 5.15 -15.83 14.51
C ALA A 152 5.50 -17.30 14.68
N HIS A 153 6.75 -17.58 14.97
CA HIS A 153 7.21 -18.96 15.23
C HIS A 153 8.14 -18.98 16.44
N TRP A 154 7.59 -19.32 17.60
CA TRP A 154 8.31 -19.35 18.86
C TRP A 154 9.13 -20.65 18.99
N ALA A 155 10.29 -20.65 18.34
CA ALA A 155 11.20 -21.80 18.24
C ALA A 155 12.66 -21.31 18.15
N SER A 156 13.60 -22.24 18.08
CA SER A 156 15.03 -21.92 17.89
C SER A 156 15.36 -21.45 16.46
N ALA A 157 14.50 -21.76 15.49
CA ALA A 157 14.59 -21.32 14.09
C ALA A 157 13.19 -21.23 13.48
N HIS A 158 13.01 -20.35 12.49
CA HIS A 158 11.74 -20.26 11.77
C HIS A 158 11.61 -21.38 10.73
N SER A 159 10.36 -21.82 10.52
CA SER A 159 10.03 -22.96 9.65
C SER A 159 9.76 -22.57 8.19
N ARG A 160 9.62 -21.28 7.90
CA ARG A 160 9.28 -20.74 6.58
C ARG A 160 10.05 -19.45 6.33
N ALA A 161 10.30 -19.12 5.08
CA ALA A 161 10.91 -17.86 4.71
C ALA A 161 10.00 -16.68 5.10
N CYS A 162 10.55 -15.68 5.78
CA CYS A 162 9.83 -14.49 6.23
C CYS A 162 10.73 -13.27 6.14
N ASP A 163 10.12 -12.08 6.19
CA ASP A 163 10.85 -10.82 6.26
C ASP A 163 11.09 -10.40 7.70
N ILE A 164 10.15 -10.72 8.57
CA ILE A 164 10.25 -10.54 10.03
C ILE A 164 9.86 -11.83 10.71
N TRP A 165 10.64 -12.22 11.70
CA TRP A 165 10.40 -13.36 12.55
C TRP A 165 10.13 -12.94 13.99
N GLN A 166 8.92 -13.15 14.48
CA GLN A 166 8.59 -13.07 15.90
C GLN A 166 8.95 -14.41 16.55
N PHE A 167 10.00 -14.41 17.36
CA PHE A 167 10.57 -15.63 17.91
C PHE A 167 10.16 -15.92 19.35
N GLY A 168 9.41 -15.05 19.97
CA GLY A 168 8.93 -15.24 21.34
C GLY A 168 8.68 -13.94 22.06
N VAL A 169 8.44 -14.06 23.35
CA VAL A 169 8.22 -12.96 24.30
C VAL A 169 9.46 -12.77 25.17
N GLY A 170 9.75 -11.57 25.58
CA GLY A 170 10.89 -11.29 26.44
C GLY A 170 10.83 -9.91 27.11
N LYS A 171 11.78 -9.68 28.03
CA LYS A 171 11.96 -8.39 28.67
C LYS A 171 12.93 -7.54 27.87
N VAL A 172 12.51 -6.35 27.51
CA VAL A 172 13.33 -5.35 26.82
C VAL A 172 13.44 -4.12 27.68
N SER A 173 14.67 -3.64 27.92
CA SER A 173 14.89 -2.43 28.72
C SER A 173 14.10 -1.26 28.12
N GLY A 174 13.33 -0.58 28.94
CA GLY A 174 12.46 0.52 28.52
C GLY A 174 11.00 0.11 28.27
N VAL A 175 10.67 -1.19 28.25
CA VAL A 175 9.30 -1.67 28.21
C VAL A 175 8.91 -2.17 29.61
N SER A 176 7.77 -1.74 30.12
CA SER A 176 7.23 -2.26 31.38
C SER A 176 6.51 -3.58 31.11
N GLY A 177 7.01 -4.66 31.69
CA GLY A 177 6.51 -6.00 31.45
C GLY A 177 7.21 -6.70 30.28
N ASP A 178 6.56 -7.72 29.77
CA ASP A 178 7.04 -8.48 28.61
C ASP A 178 6.52 -7.86 27.31
N CYS A 179 7.26 -8.06 26.23
CA CYS A 179 6.82 -7.68 24.89
C CYS A 179 7.28 -8.73 23.87
N ASP A 180 6.64 -8.73 22.72
CA ASP A 180 6.96 -9.60 21.62
C ASP A 180 8.28 -9.19 20.98
N CYS A 181 9.14 -10.19 20.79
CA CYS A 181 10.52 -10.05 20.33
C CYS A 181 10.65 -10.53 18.89
N ASN A 182 11.20 -9.66 18.05
CA ASN A 182 11.31 -9.93 16.62
C ASN A 182 12.74 -9.76 16.10
N ILE A 183 13.00 -10.43 14.97
CA ILE A 183 14.18 -10.20 14.13
C ILE A 183 13.69 -9.80 12.75
N ILE A 184 14.17 -8.65 12.25
CA ILE A 184 14.04 -8.28 10.85
C ILE A 184 15.09 -9.08 10.09
N GLU A 185 14.65 -10.09 9.34
CA GLU A 185 15.48 -10.97 8.52
C GLU A 185 15.81 -10.33 7.19
N ASN A 186 14.82 -9.69 6.57
CA ASN A 186 14.98 -8.98 5.30
C ASN A 186 15.08 -7.48 5.52
N THR A 187 16.28 -6.95 5.55
CA THR A 187 16.52 -5.51 5.74
C THR A 187 16.05 -4.65 4.56
N ALA A 188 15.78 -5.24 3.40
CA ALA A 188 15.25 -4.50 2.25
C ALA A 188 13.81 -3.97 2.48
N ILE A 189 13.09 -4.53 3.45
CA ILE A 189 11.77 -4.01 3.84
C ILE A 189 11.86 -2.72 4.68
N VAL A 190 13.05 -2.33 5.15
CA VAL A 190 13.26 -1.12 5.96
C VAL A 190 13.56 0.05 5.04
N SER A 191 12.73 1.10 5.04
CA SER A 191 13.00 2.31 4.27
C SER A 191 14.30 2.97 4.74
N GLY A 192 15.19 3.29 3.79
CA GLY A 192 16.47 3.92 4.06
C GLY A 192 17.68 2.98 3.96
N THR A 193 17.51 1.67 3.77
CA THR A 193 18.60 0.69 3.55
C THR A 193 18.67 0.13 2.12
N GLY A 194 17.68 0.40 1.30
CA GLY A 194 17.66 0.07 -0.13
C GLY A 194 16.97 1.17 -0.90
N LYS A 195 17.30 1.30 -2.19
CA LYS A 195 16.68 2.27 -3.09
C LYS A 195 15.16 2.22 -2.89
N ALA A 196 14.59 3.26 -2.30
CA ALA A 196 13.16 3.41 -2.13
C ALA A 196 12.50 3.18 -3.50
N THR A 197 11.59 2.20 -3.60
CA THR A 197 10.50 2.34 -4.54
C THR A 197 9.80 3.63 -4.12
N LYS A 198 9.96 4.66 -4.94
CA LYS A 198 9.48 6.02 -4.71
C LYS A 198 8.01 5.91 -4.36
N ALA A 199 7.64 6.23 -3.13
CA ALA A 199 6.23 6.48 -2.83
C ALA A 199 5.72 7.43 -3.92
N VAL A 200 4.59 7.08 -4.55
CA VAL A 200 3.91 7.98 -5.47
C VAL A 200 3.39 9.13 -4.61
N GLY A 201 4.30 10.07 -4.29
CA GLY A 201 4.06 11.18 -3.38
C GLY A 201 3.71 12.46 -4.12
N LEU A 202 3.43 13.50 -3.36
CA LEU A 202 3.23 14.89 -3.82
C LEU A 202 4.18 15.31 -4.95
N SER A 203 5.45 14.81 -4.98
CA SER A 203 6.40 15.08 -6.06
C SER A 203 5.99 14.47 -7.39
N SER A 204 5.39 13.28 -7.42
CA SER A 204 5.00 12.60 -8.66
C SER A 204 3.71 13.21 -9.26
N VAL A 205 2.73 13.57 -8.43
CA VAL A 205 1.55 14.34 -8.90
C VAL A 205 1.99 15.70 -9.41
N LYS A 206 2.92 16.36 -8.72
CA LYS A 206 3.49 17.63 -9.18
C LYS A 206 4.23 17.52 -10.51
N GLU A 207 4.92 16.41 -10.77
CA GLU A 207 5.54 16.14 -12.07
C GLU A 207 4.51 15.97 -13.18
N VAL A 208 3.39 15.30 -12.88
CA VAL A 208 2.23 15.20 -13.80
C VAL A 208 1.66 16.59 -14.12
N GLN A 209 1.40 17.41 -13.10
CA GLN A 209 0.89 18.77 -13.26
C GLN A 209 1.83 19.64 -14.10
N LYS A 210 3.14 19.60 -13.82
CA LYS A 210 4.16 20.31 -14.61
C LYS A 210 4.17 19.86 -16.06
N TRP A 211 4.09 18.56 -16.30
CA TRP A 211 4.07 18.02 -17.65
C TRP A 211 2.82 18.46 -18.42
N ILE A 212 1.65 18.43 -17.78
CA ILE A 212 0.38 18.90 -18.37
C ILE A 212 0.50 20.38 -18.76
N ASN A 213 0.94 21.24 -17.84
CA ASN A 213 1.12 22.66 -18.11
C ASN A 213 2.07 22.91 -19.28
N LYS A 214 3.23 22.25 -19.26
CA LYS A 214 4.26 22.42 -20.30
C LYS A 214 3.82 21.86 -21.66
N SER A 215 3.15 20.70 -21.70
CA SER A 215 2.87 19.98 -22.94
C SER A 215 1.58 20.41 -23.63
N PHE A 216 0.61 20.92 -22.86
CA PHE A 216 -0.73 21.27 -23.36
C PHE A 216 -1.09 22.75 -23.14
N GLY A 217 -0.18 23.56 -22.60
CA GLY A 217 -0.41 24.98 -22.34
C GLY A 217 -1.49 25.26 -21.28
N LEU A 218 -1.83 24.28 -20.46
CA LEU A 218 -2.76 24.44 -19.36
C LEU A 218 -2.05 25.15 -18.19
N LYS A 219 -2.83 25.86 -17.36
CA LYS A 219 -2.30 26.66 -16.23
C LYS A 219 -2.91 26.18 -14.93
N ILE A 220 -2.78 24.89 -14.62
CA ILE A 220 -3.22 24.34 -13.34
C ILE A 220 -2.16 24.53 -12.25
N ALA A 221 -2.59 24.52 -10.98
CA ALA A 221 -1.69 24.57 -9.84
C ALA A 221 -0.72 23.38 -9.83
N GLU A 222 0.57 23.64 -9.56
CA GLU A 222 1.61 22.59 -9.43
C GLU A 222 1.87 22.30 -7.95
N ASP A 223 0.81 22.01 -7.21
CA ASP A 223 0.81 21.83 -5.76
C ASP A 223 1.05 20.37 -5.32
N GLY A 224 0.98 19.41 -6.26
CA GLY A 224 1.09 17.98 -5.99
C GLY A 224 -0.21 17.37 -5.45
N ILE A 225 -1.34 18.07 -5.54
CA ILE A 225 -2.64 17.59 -5.07
C ILE A 225 -3.48 17.12 -6.28
N TYR A 226 -3.97 15.88 -6.22
CA TYR A 226 -4.92 15.39 -7.22
C TYR A 226 -6.33 15.82 -6.86
N GLY A 227 -6.75 16.96 -7.41
CA GLY A 227 -8.09 17.49 -7.29
C GLY A 227 -8.81 17.56 -8.66
N ASN A 228 -10.03 18.11 -8.65
CA ASN A 228 -10.85 18.24 -9.86
C ASN A 228 -10.13 18.99 -10.99
N GLU A 229 -9.29 19.97 -10.68
CA GLU A 229 -8.54 20.73 -11.66
C GLU A 229 -7.52 19.84 -12.39
N THR A 230 -6.71 19.07 -11.65
CA THR A 230 -5.72 18.13 -12.21
C THR A 230 -6.41 17.01 -13.00
N ARG A 231 -7.53 16.47 -12.47
CA ARG A 231 -8.32 15.46 -13.17
C ARG A 231 -8.83 15.97 -14.53
N ARG A 232 -9.49 17.13 -14.56
CA ARG A 232 -9.98 17.74 -15.79
C ARG A 232 -8.85 18.06 -16.78
N ALA A 233 -7.70 18.47 -16.28
CA ALA A 233 -6.53 18.73 -17.11
C ALA A 233 -5.98 17.45 -17.76
N LEU A 234 -5.94 16.32 -17.04
CA LEU A 234 -5.59 15.00 -17.60
C LEU A 234 -6.57 14.55 -18.69
N ILE A 235 -7.89 14.79 -18.49
CA ILE A 235 -8.89 14.49 -19.51
C ILE A 235 -8.69 15.38 -20.75
N LYS A 236 -8.44 16.67 -20.57
CA LYS A 236 -8.12 17.58 -21.70
C LYS A 236 -6.87 17.14 -22.46
N ALA A 237 -5.83 16.69 -21.73
CA ALA A 237 -4.63 16.15 -22.34
C ALA A 237 -4.94 14.89 -23.17
N LEU A 238 -5.76 13.97 -22.64
CA LEU A 238 -6.25 12.80 -23.35
C LEU A 238 -7.00 13.18 -24.63
N GLN A 239 -8.00 14.08 -24.54
CA GLN A 239 -8.80 14.55 -25.69
C GLN A 239 -7.94 15.19 -26.78
N ASN A 240 -6.99 16.05 -26.40
CA ASN A 240 -6.02 16.64 -27.33
C ASN A 240 -5.20 15.59 -28.08
N LEU A 241 -4.70 14.57 -27.34
CA LEU A 241 -3.90 13.50 -27.94
C LEU A 241 -4.75 12.61 -28.85
N LEU A 242 -5.99 12.28 -28.47
CA LEU A 242 -6.91 11.54 -29.32
C LEU A 242 -7.25 12.31 -30.60
N ASN A 243 -7.44 13.62 -30.50
CA ASN A 243 -7.65 14.47 -31.70
C ASN A 243 -6.42 14.48 -32.61
N THR A 244 -5.23 14.64 -32.04
CA THR A 244 -3.98 14.76 -32.82
C THR A 244 -3.57 13.43 -33.43
N LEU A 245 -3.61 12.35 -32.65
CA LEU A 245 -3.08 11.04 -33.05
C LEU A 245 -4.12 10.16 -33.75
N CYS A 246 -5.39 10.30 -33.36
CA CYS A 246 -6.50 9.46 -33.83
C CYS A 246 -7.48 10.21 -34.74
N LYS A 247 -7.31 11.52 -34.94
CA LYS A 247 -8.20 12.40 -35.73
C LYS A 247 -9.67 12.38 -35.23
N SER A 248 -9.88 12.30 -33.93
CA SER A 248 -11.17 11.99 -33.30
C SER A 248 -12.15 13.15 -33.25
N LYS A 249 -11.73 14.39 -33.50
CA LYS A 249 -12.59 15.61 -33.50
C LYS A 249 -13.39 15.80 -32.20
N LEU A 250 -12.79 15.48 -31.04
CA LEU A 250 -13.40 15.65 -29.73
C LEU A 250 -13.41 17.13 -29.31
N GLU A 251 -14.43 17.56 -28.59
CA GLU A 251 -14.36 18.79 -27.81
C GLU A 251 -13.38 18.60 -26.65
N VAL A 252 -12.51 19.60 -26.42
CA VAL A 252 -11.49 19.54 -25.37
C VAL A 252 -12.04 20.23 -24.11
N ASP A 253 -13.09 19.66 -23.54
CA ASP A 253 -13.86 20.21 -22.41
C ASP A 253 -13.38 19.71 -21.03
N GLY A 254 -12.59 18.62 -21.00
CA GLY A 254 -12.15 17.99 -19.77
C GLY A 254 -13.23 17.13 -19.11
N ILE A 255 -14.18 16.61 -19.90
CA ILE A 255 -15.22 15.68 -19.48
C ILE A 255 -15.00 14.34 -20.21
N TYR A 256 -14.89 13.25 -19.47
CA TYR A 256 -14.82 11.91 -20.03
C TYR A 256 -16.23 11.42 -20.36
N GLY A 257 -16.76 11.84 -21.50
CA GLY A 257 -18.09 11.45 -21.99
C GLY A 257 -18.00 10.29 -23.01
N ALA A 258 -19.16 9.91 -23.56
CA ALA A 258 -19.30 8.81 -24.51
C ALA A 258 -18.39 8.98 -25.74
N CYS A 259 -18.28 10.18 -26.30
CA CYS A 259 -17.41 10.46 -27.44
C CYS A 259 -15.93 10.23 -27.12
N THR A 260 -15.48 10.67 -25.94
CA THR A 260 -14.10 10.41 -25.47
C THR A 260 -13.87 8.91 -25.28
N ALA A 261 -14.80 8.19 -24.64
CA ALA A 261 -14.73 6.76 -24.43
C ALA A 261 -14.61 5.97 -25.74
N LEU A 262 -15.40 6.31 -26.76
CA LEU A 262 -15.33 5.69 -28.09
C LEU A 262 -14.02 5.96 -28.83
N ALA A 263 -13.37 7.07 -28.56
CA ALA A 263 -12.12 7.45 -29.21
C ALA A 263 -10.88 6.82 -28.56
N VAL A 264 -10.99 6.36 -27.29
CA VAL A 264 -9.88 5.75 -26.55
C VAL A 264 -9.34 4.51 -27.28
N ARG A 265 -8.02 4.43 -27.36
CA ARG A 265 -7.30 3.26 -27.88
C ARG A 265 -6.82 2.40 -26.73
N ASN A 266 -6.89 1.09 -26.89
CA ASN A 266 -6.34 0.17 -25.92
C ASN A 266 -4.82 0.33 -25.83
N LEU A 267 -4.33 0.62 -24.64
CA LEU A 267 -2.91 0.65 -24.30
C LEU A 267 -2.56 -0.60 -23.51
N LYS A 268 -1.45 -1.22 -23.88
CA LYS A 268 -0.98 -2.48 -23.28
C LYS A 268 0.54 -2.54 -23.27
N SER A 269 1.10 -3.56 -22.68
CA SER A 269 2.55 -3.82 -22.65
C SER A 269 3.19 -3.61 -24.05
N GLY A 270 4.25 -2.81 -24.09
CA GLY A 270 4.94 -2.38 -25.32
C GLY A 270 4.40 -1.09 -25.96
N SER A 271 3.23 -0.57 -25.57
CA SER A 271 2.75 0.74 -26.00
C SER A 271 3.67 1.86 -25.52
N LYS A 272 3.83 2.93 -26.33
CA LYS A 272 4.73 4.06 -25.99
C LYS A 272 4.11 5.40 -26.41
N GLY A 273 4.58 6.49 -25.80
CA GLY A 273 4.24 7.86 -26.16
C GLY A 273 3.32 8.56 -25.18
N ASN A 274 2.82 9.74 -25.58
CA ASN A 274 2.10 10.63 -24.67
C ASN A 274 0.75 10.07 -24.21
N LEU A 275 0.08 9.18 -24.95
CA LEU A 275 -1.13 8.49 -24.46
C LEU A 275 -0.81 7.58 -23.25
N VAL A 276 0.32 6.86 -23.32
CA VAL A 276 0.80 6.09 -22.17
C VAL A 276 1.16 7.01 -21.01
N LYS A 277 1.75 8.16 -21.31
CA LYS A 277 2.10 9.14 -20.28
C LYS A 277 0.85 9.74 -19.59
N VAL A 278 -0.24 10.00 -20.34
CA VAL A 278 -1.53 10.37 -19.73
C VAL A 278 -2.05 9.24 -18.83
N LEU A 279 -2.00 7.99 -19.28
CA LEU A 279 -2.39 6.83 -18.47
C LEU A 279 -1.57 6.74 -17.18
N GLN A 280 -0.23 6.83 -17.29
CA GLN A 280 0.66 6.86 -16.13
C GLN A 280 0.32 8.04 -15.21
N GLY A 281 0.00 9.22 -15.77
CA GLY A 281 -0.43 10.38 -15.00
C GLY A 281 -1.70 10.13 -14.19
N PHE A 282 -2.71 9.51 -14.77
CA PHE A 282 -3.91 9.09 -14.04
C PHE A 282 -3.57 8.07 -12.94
N LEU A 283 -2.85 6.99 -13.27
CA LEU A 283 -2.48 5.95 -12.32
C LEU A 283 -1.67 6.53 -11.13
N ILE A 284 -0.69 7.40 -11.42
CA ILE A 284 0.09 8.12 -10.40
C ILE A 284 -0.81 8.96 -9.50
N CYS A 285 -1.76 9.69 -10.09
CA CYS A 285 -2.70 10.51 -9.33
C CYS A 285 -3.65 9.68 -8.46
N HIS A 286 -3.94 8.45 -8.86
CA HIS A 286 -4.69 7.47 -8.07
C HIS A 286 -3.81 6.65 -7.10
N GLY A 287 -2.50 6.95 -7.02
CA GLY A 287 -1.58 6.34 -6.06
C GLY A 287 -0.94 5.02 -6.53
N TYR A 288 -1.06 4.66 -7.81
CA TYR A 288 -0.44 3.46 -8.37
C TYR A 288 0.97 3.75 -8.88
N ASP A 289 1.92 2.86 -8.58
CA ASP A 289 3.30 2.97 -9.03
C ASP A 289 3.45 2.41 -10.45
N THR A 290 3.72 3.30 -11.40
CA THR A 290 3.95 2.95 -12.81
C THR A 290 5.43 2.66 -13.12
N GLY A 291 6.30 2.69 -12.11
CA GLY A 291 7.75 2.58 -12.28
C GLY A 291 8.42 3.80 -12.90
N GLY A 292 7.64 4.86 -13.17
CA GLY A 292 8.10 6.12 -13.75
C GLY A 292 7.00 6.86 -14.49
N PHE A 293 7.29 8.10 -14.89
CA PHE A 293 6.41 8.95 -15.70
C PHE A 293 7.08 9.22 -17.06
N ASP A 294 7.36 8.15 -17.81
CA ASP A 294 8.23 8.15 -18.99
C ASP A 294 7.49 7.95 -20.33
N GLY A 295 6.22 7.53 -20.27
CA GLY A 295 5.43 7.21 -21.47
C GLY A 295 5.74 5.84 -22.07
N ILE A 296 6.29 4.90 -21.28
CA ILE A 296 6.54 3.53 -21.69
C ILE A 296 5.63 2.59 -20.91
N PHE A 297 4.79 1.83 -21.60
CA PHE A 297 3.96 0.80 -20.98
C PHE A 297 4.81 -0.47 -20.77
N GLY A 298 5.60 -0.45 -19.70
CA GLY A 298 6.41 -1.58 -19.25
C GLY A 298 5.68 -2.42 -18.20
N MET A 299 6.38 -3.40 -17.62
CA MET A 299 5.83 -4.32 -16.60
C MET A 299 5.22 -3.60 -15.40
N ASN A 300 5.83 -2.50 -14.91
CA ASN A 300 5.29 -1.76 -13.78
C ASN A 300 4.00 -1.01 -14.14
N THR A 301 3.90 -0.45 -15.35
CA THR A 301 2.67 0.18 -15.82
C THR A 301 1.57 -0.86 -16.02
N GLU A 302 1.89 -2.07 -16.53
CA GLU A 302 0.97 -3.18 -16.67
C GLU A 302 0.45 -3.65 -15.31
N ALA A 303 1.33 -3.81 -14.33
CA ALA A 303 0.97 -4.13 -12.96
C ALA A 303 0.05 -3.06 -12.35
N ALA A 304 0.38 -1.77 -12.52
CA ALA A 304 -0.43 -0.66 -12.05
C ALA A 304 -1.85 -0.63 -12.68
N VAL A 305 -1.96 -0.95 -13.98
CA VAL A 305 -3.26 -1.09 -14.65
C VAL A 305 -4.04 -2.27 -14.08
N SER A 306 -3.42 -3.43 -13.92
CA SER A 306 -4.05 -4.62 -13.35
C SER A 306 -4.51 -4.39 -11.92
N ASP A 307 -3.68 -3.77 -11.10
CA ASP A 307 -4.01 -3.42 -9.70
C ASP A 307 -5.18 -2.42 -9.64
N PHE A 308 -5.19 -1.42 -10.52
CA PHE A 308 -6.30 -0.46 -10.65
C PHE A 308 -7.59 -1.17 -11.07
N GLN A 309 -7.55 -1.98 -12.12
CA GLN A 309 -8.71 -2.75 -12.61
C GLN A 309 -9.29 -3.65 -11.51
N SER A 310 -8.43 -4.39 -10.83
CA SER A 310 -8.83 -5.28 -9.73
C SER A 310 -9.52 -4.52 -8.60
N SER A 311 -8.97 -3.37 -8.20
CA SER A 311 -9.50 -2.55 -7.09
C SER A 311 -10.82 -1.83 -7.41
N HIS A 312 -11.14 -1.67 -8.71
CA HIS A 312 -12.36 -0.99 -9.17
C HIS A 312 -13.39 -1.94 -9.81
N GLY A 313 -13.21 -3.26 -9.64
CA GLY A 313 -14.15 -4.25 -10.14
C GLY A 313 -14.21 -4.38 -11.66
N LEU A 314 -13.15 -3.92 -12.36
CA LEU A 314 -13.00 -4.06 -13.79
C LEU A 314 -12.41 -5.43 -14.15
N TYR A 315 -12.55 -5.84 -15.41
CA TYR A 315 -11.86 -7.02 -15.91
C TYR A 315 -10.35 -6.80 -15.89
N CYS A 316 -9.63 -7.64 -15.12
CA CYS A 316 -8.21 -7.49 -14.82
C CYS A 316 -7.35 -8.15 -15.91
N ASP A 317 -7.22 -7.48 -17.06
CA ASP A 317 -6.45 -7.96 -18.21
C ASP A 317 -5.12 -7.21 -18.45
N GLY A 318 -4.85 -6.19 -17.63
CA GLY A 318 -3.68 -5.34 -17.78
C GLY A 318 -3.72 -4.41 -18.99
N ILE A 319 -4.89 -4.30 -19.67
CA ILE A 319 -5.09 -3.46 -20.86
C ILE A 319 -5.92 -2.24 -20.50
N ALA A 320 -5.36 -1.05 -20.67
CA ALA A 320 -6.09 0.18 -20.42
C ALA A 320 -6.94 0.57 -21.64
N GLY A 321 -8.19 0.12 -21.64
CA GLY A 321 -9.22 0.48 -22.61
C GLY A 321 -10.17 1.56 -22.10
N CYS A 322 -11.31 1.77 -22.80
CA CYS A 322 -12.30 2.80 -22.48
C CYS A 322 -12.88 2.65 -21.06
N GLY A 323 -13.10 1.42 -20.57
CA GLY A 323 -13.57 1.17 -19.21
C GLY A 323 -12.54 1.58 -18.15
N THR A 324 -11.28 1.22 -18.34
CA THR A 324 -10.19 1.61 -17.43
C THR A 324 -10.00 3.13 -17.39
N PHE A 325 -9.99 3.79 -18.55
CA PHE A 325 -9.90 5.26 -18.60
C PHE A 325 -11.15 5.94 -18.03
N GLY A 326 -12.33 5.33 -18.19
CA GLY A 326 -13.57 5.86 -17.62
C GLY A 326 -13.51 5.90 -16.10
N GLU A 327 -13.07 4.83 -15.48
CA GLU A 327 -12.93 4.73 -14.03
C GLU A 327 -11.79 5.63 -13.49
N LEU A 328 -10.67 5.75 -14.22
CA LEU A 328 -9.58 6.68 -13.88
C LEU A 328 -10.00 8.16 -13.96
N ALA A 329 -10.97 8.47 -14.80
CA ALA A 329 -11.47 9.83 -15.04
C ALA A 329 -12.72 10.18 -14.19
N ALA A 330 -13.28 9.25 -13.44
CA ALA A 330 -14.45 9.45 -12.56
C ALA A 330 -14.12 10.16 -11.21
#